data_0f9bec81628a5aeeab251dcb05bcf635
#
_entry.id   0f9bec81628a5aeeab251dcb05bcf635
#
_cell.length_a   1.000
_cell.length_b   1.000
_cell.length_c   1.000
_cell.angle_alpha   90.00
_cell.angle_beta   90.00
_cell.angle_gamma   90.00
#
_symmetry.space_group_name_H-M   'P 1'
#
loop_
_entity.id
_entity.type
_entity.pdbx_description
1 polymer ?
#
loop_
_entity_poly.entity_id
_entity_poly.type
_entity_poly.pdbx_seq_one_letter_code
_entity_poly.pdbx_strand_id
1 'polypeptide(L)'
;MAAQACDDWAARAPDRVAIKDLAEMHRDLSYGDLRDMADRLAHVLVAKGVARGDRVGVLRSQGGWCAAAHIAIWKIGAVSIPLFKLFREDALTSRVRDAGANIVVSDAEGIDMLAPLAEVEAFVPEDADLPEQGAFEPAETTPDDPAVLIYTSGTTGSPKGALHGHRVLTGHLPGVEMPHDFLGQHEGDCLWTPADWAWIGGLFNILMPGLALGVPVVAARLPKFSVEECVKIIRQGAVRNIFFPPTALRMLKAADERIEGLRTVASGGEPLGAEMLDWGRKAFGLTINEFYGQTECNLVAASCQSLFDPKPGCIGKVVPGHEVAVLDPDGQPTDGEGDVAVKRGSASMMLEYWNRPEQTAEKFRGDWMLTGDRGVWDGDFLRFVGREDDVITSSGYRIGPAEIEDCLLTHDAVATVGVVGKPDALRTEIVKAYVVVRDGVTADEALAEALKTHVKERLAGYSYPREVTFLDALPMTVTGKVIRKELKARAVAETEDDV
;
A
#
# COMPACT_ATOMS: atom_id res chain seq x y z
N MET A 1 19.76 -1.08 -7.23
CA MET A 1 19.00 -0.49 -6.09
C MET A 1 19.88 -0.11 -4.90
N ALA A 2 20.77 -0.99 -4.41
CA ALA A 2 21.60 -0.71 -3.24
C ALA A 2 22.41 0.58 -3.38
N ALA A 3 23.10 0.76 -4.50
CA ALA A 3 23.86 1.99 -4.78
C ALA A 3 22.97 3.24 -4.68
N GLN A 4 21.83 3.25 -5.35
CA GLN A 4 20.91 4.39 -5.38
C GLN A 4 20.29 4.71 -4.00
N ALA A 5 19.95 3.68 -3.22
CA ALA A 5 19.34 3.85 -1.90
C ALA A 5 20.36 4.18 -0.79
N CYS A 6 21.64 3.85 -0.98
CA CYS A 6 22.62 3.97 0.10
C CYS A 6 24.02 4.42 -0.37
N ASP A 7 24.69 3.62 -1.23
CA ASP A 7 26.14 3.77 -1.45
C ASP A 7 26.51 5.12 -2.10
N ASP A 8 25.70 5.59 -3.04
CA ASP A 8 25.92 6.87 -3.73
C ASP A 8 25.83 8.05 -2.75
N TRP A 9 24.93 8.00 -1.79
CA TRP A 9 24.82 8.99 -0.73
C TRP A 9 25.94 8.84 0.29
N ALA A 10 26.27 7.62 0.72
CA ALA A 10 27.37 7.36 1.63
C ALA A 10 28.74 7.80 1.07
N ALA A 11 28.91 7.74 -0.27
CA ALA A 11 30.13 8.21 -0.91
C ALA A 11 30.25 9.75 -0.95
N ARG A 12 29.14 10.47 -1.19
CA ARG A 12 29.15 11.93 -1.37
C ARG A 12 28.80 12.72 -0.11
N ALA A 13 28.05 12.15 0.82
CA ALA A 13 27.59 12.80 2.04
C ALA A 13 27.41 11.77 3.18
N PRO A 14 28.48 11.12 3.67
CA PRO A 14 28.39 10.02 4.63
C PRO A 14 27.68 10.41 5.93
N ASP A 15 27.83 11.65 6.38
CA ASP A 15 27.25 12.16 7.64
C ASP A 15 25.79 12.62 7.49
N ARG A 16 25.24 12.59 6.26
CA ARG A 16 23.82 12.94 6.03
C ARG A 16 22.92 11.91 6.70
N VAL A 17 21.92 12.39 7.45
CA VAL A 17 20.94 11.50 8.10
C VAL A 17 20.13 10.76 7.04
N ALA A 18 20.13 9.44 7.12
CA ALA A 18 19.34 8.53 6.29
C ALA A 18 18.07 8.09 7.02
N ILE A 19 18.19 7.66 8.28
CA ILE A 19 17.09 7.16 9.09
C ILE A 19 17.12 7.82 10.47
N LYS A 20 15.99 8.33 10.92
CA LYS A 20 15.75 8.71 12.31
C LYS A 20 15.10 7.52 13.01
N ASP A 21 15.91 6.73 13.69
CA ASP A 21 15.44 5.49 14.31
C ASP A 21 14.90 5.76 15.72
N LEU A 22 13.56 5.85 15.81
CA LEU A 22 12.83 5.97 17.08
C LEU A 22 12.37 4.61 17.61
N ALA A 23 12.55 3.53 16.84
CA ALA A 23 12.03 2.21 17.14
C ALA A 23 13.01 1.29 17.87
N GLU A 24 14.23 1.14 17.32
CA GLU A 24 15.21 0.15 17.79
C GLU A 24 16.42 0.83 18.44
N MET A 25 17.10 1.73 17.72
CA MET A 25 18.38 2.31 18.13
C MET A 25 18.26 3.61 18.88
N HIS A 26 17.09 4.27 18.79
CA HIS A 26 16.82 5.57 19.44
C HIS A 26 17.87 6.65 19.12
N ARG A 27 18.35 6.66 17.87
CA ARG A 27 19.32 7.62 17.34
C ARG A 27 19.15 7.83 15.84
N ASP A 28 19.72 8.90 15.34
CA ASP A 28 19.85 9.12 13.91
C ASP A 28 20.95 8.21 13.34
N LEU A 29 20.68 7.62 12.18
CA LEU A 29 21.62 6.85 11.37
C LEU A 29 21.98 7.67 10.13
N SER A 30 23.28 7.87 9.93
CA SER A 30 23.78 8.47 8.71
C SER A 30 23.82 7.47 7.54
N TYR A 31 24.02 7.94 6.32
CA TYR A 31 24.27 7.06 5.18
C TYR A 31 25.56 6.25 5.35
N GLY A 32 26.56 6.80 6.04
CA GLY A 32 27.78 6.08 6.41
C GLY A 32 27.48 4.91 7.35
N ASP A 33 26.70 5.15 8.41
CA ASP A 33 26.23 4.09 9.33
C ASP A 33 25.45 3.00 8.59
N LEU A 34 24.49 3.42 7.76
CA LEU A 34 23.60 2.48 7.04
C LEU A 34 24.39 1.61 6.06
N ARG A 35 25.38 2.19 5.35
CA ARG A 35 26.28 1.44 4.48
C ARG A 35 27.11 0.42 5.27
N ASP A 36 27.75 0.84 6.39
CA ASP A 36 28.54 -0.06 7.22
C ASP A 36 27.70 -1.23 7.74
N MET A 37 26.50 -0.96 8.23
CA MET A 37 25.57 -2.01 8.66
C MET A 37 25.24 -2.98 7.52
N ALA A 38 24.92 -2.46 6.33
CA ALA A 38 24.57 -3.28 5.17
C ALA A 38 25.76 -4.10 4.66
N ASP A 39 26.95 -3.52 4.62
CA ASP A 39 28.18 -4.20 4.18
C ASP A 39 28.53 -5.37 5.11
N ARG A 40 28.51 -5.13 6.41
CA ARG A 40 28.80 -6.15 7.43
C ARG A 40 27.75 -7.28 7.38
N LEU A 41 26.48 -6.94 7.21
CA LEU A 41 25.41 -7.93 7.08
C LEU A 41 25.53 -8.73 5.77
N ALA A 42 25.95 -8.10 4.67
CA ALA A 42 26.20 -8.81 3.40
C ALA A 42 27.30 -9.88 3.55
N HIS A 43 28.38 -9.58 4.26
CA HIS A 43 29.41 -10.57 4.57
C HIS A 43 28.86 -11.76 5.37
N VAL A 44 28.02 -11.51 6.37
CA VAL A 44 27.36 -12.59 7.15
C VAL A 44 26.44 -13.45 6.29
N LEU A 45 25.63 -12.81 5.42
CA LEU A 45 24.74 -13.53 4.53
C LEU A 45 25.52 -14.42 3.53
N VAL A 46 26.63 -13.91 2.97
CA VAL A 46 27.49 -14.72 2.10
C VAL A 46 28.15 -15.88 2.86
N ALA A 47 28.60 -15.64 4.10
CA ALA A 47 29.16 -16.70 4.96
C ALA A 47 28.12 -17.79 5.29
N LYS A 48 26.82 -17.43 5.32
CA LYS A 48 25.72 -18.38 5.48
C LYS A 48 25.29 -19.04 4.16
N GLY A 49 26.00 -18.78 3.06
CA GLY A 49 25.78 -19.40 1.77
C GLY A 49 24.80 -18.67 0.84
N VAL A 50 24.39 -17.44 1.16
CA VAL A 50 23.56 -16.64 0.24
C VAL A 50 24.37 -16.25 -0.99
N ALA A 51 23.82 -16.54 -2.16
CA ALA A 51 24.39 -16.21 -3.45
C ALA A 51 23.41 -15.36 -4.29
N ARG A 52 23.89 -14.86 -5.42
CA ARG A 52 23.07 -14.14 -6.42
C ARG A 52 21.84 -14.94 -6.80
N GLY A 53 20.67 -14.31 -6.76
CA GLY A 53 19.37 -14.90 -7.12
C GLY A 53 18.70 -15.69 -5.99
N ASP A 54 19.37 -15.91 -4.87
CA ASP A 54 18.73 -16.51 -3.70
C ASP A 54 17.69 -15.57 -3.09
N ARG A 55 16.70 -16.16 -2.43
CA ARG A 55 15.62 -15.42 -1.76
C ARG A 55 15.90 -15.38 -0.26
N VAL A 56 15.96 -14.18 0.28
CA VAL A 56 16.20 -13.93 1.70
C VAL A 56 15.04 -13.17 2.33
N GLY A 57 14.43 -13.74 3.36
CA GLY A 57 13.35 -13.10 4.09
C GLY A 57 13.84 -11.96 4.97
N VAL A 58 13.03 -10.91 5.11
CA VAL A 58 13.23 -9.83 6.07
C VAL A 58 11.99 -9.75 6.94
N LEU A 59 12.04 -10.35 8.13
CA LEU A 59 10.96 -10.39 9.12
C LEU A 59 11.30 -9.46 10.28
N ARG A 60 11.34 -8.15 9.98
CA ARG A 60 11.66 -7.10 10.93
C ARG A 60 10.67 -5.96 10.87
N SER A 61 10.50 -5.30 11.99
CA SER A 61 9.76 -4.04 12.06
C SER A 61 10.57 -2.89 11.43
N GLN A 62 9.95 -1.72 11.29
CA GLN A 62 10.66 -0.50 10.89
C GLN A 62 11.84 -0.23 11.81
N GLY A 63 13.02 -0.08 11.25
CA GLY A 63 14.27 0.15 11.98
C GLY A 63 15.48 0.16 11.05
N GLY A 64 16.63 0.58 11.59
CA GLY A 64 17.87 0.62 10.83
C GLY A 64 18.28 -0.74 10.26
N TRP A 65 18.13 -1.81 11.01
CA TRP A 65 18.45 -3.16 10.54
C TRP A 65 17.48 -3.68 9.48
N CYS A 66 16.20 -3.26 9.49
CA CYS A 66 15.29 -3.59 8.40
C CYS A 66 15.77 -3.00 7.07
N ALA A 67 16.16 -1.72 7.06
CA ALA A 67 16.70 -1.07 5.88
C ALA A 67 18.03 -1.69 5.44
N ALA A 68 18.95 -1.90 6.38
CA ALA A 68 20.26 -2.51 6.12
C ALA A 68 20.12 -3.93 5.53
N ALA A 69 19.13 -4.72 5.99
CA ALA A 69 18.88 -6.07 5.48
C ALA A 69 18.50 -6.06 3.99
N HIS A 70 17.56 -5.21 3.57
CA HIS A 70 17.21 -5.09 2.16
C HIS A 70 18.42 -4.67 1.30
N ILE A 71 19.18 -3.68 1.76
CA ILE A 71 20.35 -3.17 1.05
C ILE A 71 21.42 -4.26 0.94
N ALA A 72 21.72 -4.98 2.04
CA ALA A 72 22.70 -6.07 2.07
C ALA A 72 22.36 -7.18 1.07
N ILE A 73 21.08 -7.60 1.05
CA ILE A 73 20.58 -8.62 0.13
C ILE A 73 20.78 -8.18 -1.33
N TRP A 74 20.46 -6.92 -1.66
CA TRP A 74 20.65 -6.39 -3.01
C TRP A 74 22.12 -6.21 -3.40
N LYS A 75 23.02 -5.93 -2.43
CA LYS A 75 24.46 -5.90 -2.68
C LYS A 75 25.00 -7.27 -3.12
N ILE A 76 24.45 -8.34 -2.62
CA ILE A 76 24.79 -9.72 -3.04
C ILE A 76 24.19 -10.04 -4.41
N GLY A 77 23.20 -9.30 -4.89
CA GLY A 77 22.39 -9.63 -6.06
C GLY A 77 21.33 -10.68 -5.75
N ALA A 78 20.98 -10.85 -4.50
CA ALA A 78 19.90 -11.72 -4.01
C ALA A 78 18.55 -10.96 -3.99
N VAL A 79 17.46 -11.70 -3.78
CA VAL A 79 16.08 -11.20 -3.78
C VAL A 79 15.58 -11.06 -2.35
N SER A 80 15.21 -9.86 -1.95
CA SER A 80 14.62 -9.63 -0.62
C SER A 80 13.14 -9.93 -0.61
N ILE A 81 12.66 -10.53 0.48
CA ILE A 81 11.25 -10.84 0.71
C ILE A 81 10.82 -10.13 1.97
N PRO A 82 10.12 -8.99 1.90
CA PRO A 82 9.56 -8.36 3.06
C PRO A 82 8.47 -9.25 3.66
N LEU A 83 8.58 -9.58 4.94
CA LEU A 83 7.67 -10.43 5.69
C LEU A 83 7.06 -9.66 6.85
N PHE A 84 5.74 -9.76 7.00
CA PHE A 84 4.99 -8.95 7.93
C PHE A 84 4.83 -9.65 9.30
N LYS A 85 5.21 -8.95 10.36
CA LYS A 85 5.18 -9.44 11.75
C LYS A 85 3.77 -9.76 12.28
N LEU A 86 2.71 -9.31 11.63
CA LEU A 86 1.34 -9.69 12.01
C LEU A 86 0.80 -10.90 11.24
N PHE A 87 1.59 -11.52 10.37
CA PHE A 87 1.19 -12.79 9.77
C PHE A 87 1.08 -13.87 10.85
N ARG A 88 0.04 -14.70 10.76
CA ARG A 88 -0.06 -15.94 11.52
C ARG A 88 0.79 -17.03 10.87
N GLU A 89 0.98 -18.12 11.56
CA GLU A 89 1.86 -19.23 11.17
C GLU A 89 1.64 -19.70 9.73
N ASP A 90 0.41 -20.04 9.34
CA ASP A 90 0.10 -20.50 7.98
C ASP A 90 0.43 -19.45 6.91
N ALA A 91 0.12 -18.18 7.20
CA ALA A 91 0.38 -17.08 6.28
C ALA A 91 1.87 -16.80 6.10
N LEU A 92 2.67 -16.91 7.15
CA LEU A 92 4.11 -16.77 7.11
C LEU A 92 4.75 -17.96 6.41
N THR A 93 4.40 -19.18 6.84
CA THR A 93 4.89 -20.45 6.29
C THR A 93 4.66 -20.55 4.79
N SER A 94 3.45 -20.22 4.33
CA SER A 94 3.12 -20.34 2.91
C SER A 94 3.99 -19.43 2.04
N ARG A 95 4.30 -18.22 2.48
CA ARG A 95 5.14 -17.26 1.74
C ARG A 95 6.61 -17.66 1.73
N VAL A 96 7.14 -18.06 2.88
CA VAL A 96 8.52 -18.49 3.01
C VAL A 96 8.79 -19.74 2.14
N ARG A 97 7.87 -20.70 2.14
CA ARG A 97 7.97 -21.92 1.31
C ARG A 97 7.76 -21.66 -0.17
N ASP A 98 6.75 -20.86 -0.55
CA ASP A 98 6.50 -20.51 -1.97
C ASP A 98 7.70 -19.75 -2.56
N ALA A 99 8.33 -18.86 -1.78
CA ALA A 99 9.54 -18.17 -2.18
C ALA A 99 10.77 -19.09 -2.23
N GLY A 100 10.77 -20.20 -1.50
CA GLY A 100 11.94 -21.03 -1.27
C GLY A 100 13.04 -20.29 -0.51
N ALA A 101 12.66 -19.47 0.49
CA ALA A 101 13.59 -18.73 1.31
C ALA A 101 14.10 -19.63 2.46
N ASN A 102 15.40 -19.91 2.49
CA ASN A 102 16.03 -20.72 3.52
C ASN A 102 16.70 -19.88 4.61
N ILE A 103 16.91 -18.59 4.37
CA ILE A 103 17.52 -17.65 5.31
C ILE A 103 16.58 -16.47 5.53
N VAL A 104 16.40 -16.07 6.79
CA VAL A 104 15.57 -14.92 7.18
C VAL A 104 16.34 -14.03 8.16
N VAL A 105 16.49 -12.78 7.82
CA VAL A 105 16.97 -11.72 8.73
C VAL A 105 15.81 -11.30 9.61
N SER A 106 15.94 -11.41 10.91
CA SER A 106 14.83 -11.25 11.85
C SER A 106 15.24 -10.51 13.13
N ASP A 107 14.33 -10.39 14.06
CA ASP A 107 14.53 -10.06 15.46
C ASP A 107 14.10 -11.24 16.34
N ALA A 108 14.25 -11.13 17.66
CA ALA A 108 13.94 -12.22 18.59
C ALA A 108 12.48 -12.70 18.46
N GLU A 109 11.51 -11.78 18.35
CA GLU A 109 10.09 -12.12 18.15
C GLU A 109 9.87 -12.88 16.84
N GLY A 110 10.53 -12.46 15.76
CA GLY A 110 10.40 -13.12 14.47
C GLY A 110 11.07 -14.49 14.41
N ILE A 111 12.12 -14.73 15.20
CA ILE A 111 12.70 -16.08 15.36
C ILE A 111 11.66 -17.03 15.97
N ASP A 112 10.96 -16.59 17.02
CA ASP A 112 9.89 -17.39 17.64
C ASP A 112 8.76 -17.69 16.64
N MET A 113 8.40 -16.71 15.80
CA MET A 113 7.39 -16.91 14.75
C MET A 113 7.82 -17.92 13.67
N LEU A 114 9.12 -18.04 13.40
CA LEU A 114 9.68 -18.95 12.40
C LEU A 114 10.05 -20.33 12.97
N ALA A 115 9.93 -20.54 14.28
CA ALA A 115 10.28 -21.81 14.94
C ALA A 115 9.60 -23.06 14.33
N PRO A 116 8.36 -23.00 13.77
CA PRO A 116 7.75 -24.14 13.07
C PRO A 116 8.41 -24.52 11.75
N LEU A 117 9.28 -23.66 11.18
CA LEU A 117 9.97 -23.84 9.90
C LEU A 117 11.41 -24.31 10.12
N ALA A 118 11.58 -25.60 10.46
CA ALA A 118 12.89 -26.17 10.77
C ALA A 118 13.90 -26.09 9.62
N GLU A 119 13.42 -25.92 8.37
CA GLU A 119 14.22 -25.75 7.17
C GLU A 119 14.77 -24.33 6.98
N VAL A 120 14.34 -23.37 7.81
CA VAL A 120 14.71 -21.95 7.70
C VAL A 120 15.71 -21.59 8.78
N GLU A 121 16.84 -21.03 8.39
CA GLU A 121 17.79 -20.41 9.29
C GLU A 121 17.40 -18.94 9.50
N ALA A 122 16.84 -18.61 10.67
CA ALA A 122 16.56 -17.24 11.05
C ALA A 122 17.61 -16.72 12.04
N PHE A 123 18.03 -15.47 11.90
CA PHE A 123 19.01 -14.87 12.81
C PHE A 123 18.78 -13.38 13.02
N VAL A 124 19.25 -12.89 14.17
CA VAL A 124 19.24 -11.49 14.57
C VAL A 124 20.58 -10.88 14.20
N PRO A 125 20.64 -9.83 13.35
CA PRO A 125 21.90 -9.22 12.96
C PRO A 125 22.71 -8.66 14.13
N GLU A 126 22.05 -8.14 15.15
CA GLU A 126 22.70 -7.59 16.36
C GLU A 126 23.44 -8.64 17.17
N ASP A 127 23.00 -9.89 17.10
CA ASP A 127 23.60 -11.04 17.81
C ASP A 127 24.58 -11.83 16.92
N ALA A 128 24.66 -11.46 15.62
CA ALA A 128 25.56 -12.14 14.69
C ALA A 128 27.02 -11.68 14.90
N ASP A 129 27.96 -12.57 14.59
CA ASP A 129 29.38 -12.24 14.54
C ASP A 129 29.67 -11.38 13.30
N LEU A 130 29.29 -10.11 13.39
CA LEU A 130 29.49 -9.15 12.34
C LEU A 130 30.98 -8.77 12.27
N PRO A 131 31.61 -8.75 11.09
CA PRO A 131 33.00 -8.32 10.96
C PRO A 131 33.15 -6.88 11.46
N GLU A 132 34.27 -6.59 12.14
CA GLU A 132 34.46 -5.27 12.77
C GLU A 132 34.44 -4.13 11.75
N GLN A 133 35.01 -4.34 10.56
CA GLN A 133 34.98 -3.40 9.42
C GLN A 133 35.12 -4.19 8.11
N GLY A 134 34.63 -3.63 7.03
CA GLY A 134 34.85 -4.20 5.70
C GLY A 134 33.82 -3.70 4.69
N ALA A 135 34.28 -2.94 3.71
CA ALA A 135 33.45 -2.64 2.55
C ALA A 135 33.07 -3.95 1.85
N PHE A 136 31.83 -4.07 1.44
CA PHE A 136 31.34 -5.16 0.60
C PHE A 136 31.30 -4.70 -0.85
N GLU A 137 31.93 -5.44 -1.75
CA GLU A 137 31.87 -5.13 -3.18
C GLU A 137 30.52 -5.61 -3.75
N PRO A 138 29.63 -4.69 -4.15
CA PRO A 138 28.31 -5.07 -4.65
C PRO A 138 28.39 -5.88 -5.95
N ALA A 139 27.55 -6.89 -6.09
CA ALA A 139 27.39 -7.61 -7.31
C ALA A 139 26.91 -6.69 -8.45
N GLU A 140 27.48 -6.86 -9.65
CA GLU A 140 26.94 -6.19 -10.83
C GLU A 140 25.55 -6.73 -11.16
N THR A 141 24.56 -5.83 -11.23
CA THR A 141 23.16 -6.17 -11.54
C THR A 141 22.64 -5.32 -12.69
N THR A 142 21.76 -5.91 -13.48
CA THR A 142 21.01 -5.20 -14.52
C THR A 142 19.67 -4.69 -13.99
N PRO A 143 19.01 -3.76 -14.68
CA PRO A 143 17.69 -3.26 -14.27
C PRO A 143 16.62 -4.35 -14.12
N ASP A 144 16.69 -5.41 -14.92
CA ASP A 144 15.71 -6.51 -14.94
C ASP A 144 16.13 -7.72 -14.09
N ASP A 145 17.30 -7.69 -13.46
CA ASP A 145 17.63 -8.73 -12.48
C ASP A 145 16.64 -8.68 -11.30
N PRO A 146 16.16 -9.84 -10.83
CA PRO A 146 15.29 -9.93 -9.66
C PRO A 146 15.88 -9.27 -8.42
N ALA A 147 15.05 -8.51 -7.69
CA ALA A 147 15.52 -7.76 -6.54
C ALA A 147 14.60 -7.87 -5.31
N VAL A 148 13.29 -7.85 -5.52
CA VAL A 148 12.33 -7.93 -4.41
C VAL A 148 11.10 -8.73 -4.81
N LEU A 149 10.65 -9.60 -3.91
CA LEU A 149 9.47 -10.44 -4.07
C LEU A 149 8.44 -10.05 -3.00
N ILE A 150 7.35 -9.39 -3.42
CA ILE A 150 6.32 -8.88 -2.52
C ILE A 150 5.04 -9.66 -2.69
N TYR A 151 4.56 -10.28 -1.60
CA TYR A 151 3.33 -11.07 -1.62
C TYR A 151 2.09 -10.20 -1.47
N THR A 152 1.15 -10.34 -2.41
CA THR A 152 -0.17 -9.72 -2.36
C THR A 152 -1.19 -10.67 -1.73
N SER A 153 -2.20 -10.13 -1.08
CA SER A 153 -3.37 -10.88 -0.63
C SER A 153 -4.32 -11.09 -1.81
N GLY A 154 -4.02 -12.01 -2.73
CA GLY A 154 -4.87 -12.23 -3.91
C GLY A 154 -6.36 -12.30 -3.57
N THR A 155 -7.21 -11.69 -4.40
CA THR A 155 -8.68 -11.69 -4.25
C THR A 155 -9.30 -13.08 -4.44
N THR A 156 -8.58 -14.01 -5.06
CA THR A 156 -9.10 -15.30 -5.53
C THR A 156 -8.42 -16.55 -4.98
N GLY A 157 -7.60 -16.46 -3.91
CA GLY A 157 -6.93 -17.66 -3.40
C GLY A 157 -5.64 -17.41 -2.65
N SER A 158 -4.66 -18.29 -2.82
CA SER A 158 -3.33 -18.20 -2.20
C SER A 158 -2.61 -16.91 -2.58
N PRO A 159 -1.82 -16.32 -1.67
CA PRO A 159 -1.02 -15.14 -1.96
C PRO A 159 -0.13 -15.33 -3.18
N LYS A 160 0.01 -14.28 -4.00
CA LYS A 160 0.89 -14.28 -5.16
C LYS A 160 2.08 -13.37 -4.89
N GLY A 161 3.29 -13.84 -5.16
CA GLY A 161 4.50 -13.05 -5.07
C GLY A 161 4.71 -12.25 -6.36
N ALA A 162 4.60 -10.92 -6.32
CA ALA A 162 5.01 -10.05 -7.43
C ALA A 162 6.52 -9.85 -7.37
N LEU A 163 7.23 -10.32 -8.39
CA LEU A 163 8.68 -10.22 -8.52
C LEU A 163 9.04 -8.92 -9.24
N HIS A 164 9.87 -8.10 -8.62
CA HIS A 164 10.35 -6.85 -9.19
C HIS A 164 11.85 -6.88 -9.45
N GLY A 165 12.25 -6.26 -10.55
CA GLY A 165 13.66 -6.05 -10.89
C GLY A 165 14.25 -4.82 -10.19
N HIS A 166 15.58 -4.68 -10.26
CA HIS A 166 16.30 -3.53 -9.67
C HIS A 166 15.83 -2.17 -10.20
N ARG A 167 15.22 -2.10 -11.38
CA ARG A 167 14.65 -0.88 -11.98
C ARG A 167 13.45 -0.31 -11.20
N VAL A 168 12.81 -1.12 -10.34
CA VAL A 168 11.58 -0.74 -9.64
C VAL A 168 11.75 0.56 -8.87
N LEU A 169 12.86 0.76 -8.16
CA LEU A 169 13.08 1.96 -7.37
C LEU A 169 13.11 3.22 -8.26
N THR A 170 13.94 3.21 -9.31
CA THR A 170 14.03 4.35 -10.24
C THR A 170 12.68 4.66 -10.90
N GLY A 171 11.98 3.61 -11.35
CA GLY A 171 10.66 3.77 -12.00
C GLY A 171 9.57 4.25 -11.06
N HIS A 172 9.75 4.04 -9.75
CA HIS A 172 8.75 4.42 -8.75
C HIS A 172 8.94 5.83 -8.18
N LEU A 173 10.14 6.41 -8.26
CA LEU A 173 10.43 7.74 -7.69
C LEU A 173 9.42 8.81 -8.10
N PRO A 174 9.06 9.01 -9.39
CA PRO A 174 8.09 10.02 -9.78
C PRO A 174 6.72 9.85 -9.11
N GLY A 175 6.31 8.59 -8.85
CA GLY A 175 5.07 8.25 -8.16
C GLY A 175 5.07 8.66 -6.68
N VAL A 176 6.24 8.86 -6.08
CA VAL A 176 6.39 9.34 -4.69
C VAL A 176 6.67 10.85 -4.67
N GLU A 177 7.51 11.34 -5.57
CA GLU A 177 7.83 12.77 -5.65
C GLU A 177 6.58 13.61 -5.92
N MET A 178 5.71 13.16 -6.82
CA MET A 178 4.52 13.89 -7.25
C MET A 178 3.51 14.11 -6.09
N PRO A 179 3.00 13.12 -5.35
CA PRO A 179 2.06 13.34 -4.25
C PRO A 179 2.68 14.01 -3.02
N HIS A 180 4.00 14.08 -2.96
CA HIS A 180 4.72 14.83 -1.94
C HIS A 180 5.25 16.19 -2.42
N ASP A 181 4.64 16.75 -3.48
CA ASP A 181 4.99 18.09 -4.02
C ASP A 181 6.51 18.24 -4.18
N PHE A 182 7.10 17.37 -5.02
CA PHE A 182 8.55 17.29 -5.30
C PHE A 182 9.39 16.97 -4.07
N LEU A 183 9.14 15.80 -3.46
CA LEU A 183 9.91 15.27 -2.33
C LEU A 183 11.43 15.36 -2.57
N GLY A 184 12.15 15.82 -1.55
CA GLY A 184 13.61 15.97 -1.58
C GLY A 184 14.12 17.27 -2.20
N GLN A 185 13.24 18.10 -2.73
CA GLN A 185 13.57 19.41 -3.29
C GLN A 185 13.42 20.56 -2.28
N HIS A 186 12.91 20.25 -1.07
CA HIS A 186 12.66 21.24 -0.04
C HIS A 186 13.50 20.96 1.21
N GLU A 187 14.07 22.03 1.75
CA GLU A 187 14.81 21.93 3.00
C GLU A 187 13.91 21.47 4.14
N GLY A 188 14.41 20.55 4.94
CA GLY A 188 13.70 19.98 6.07
C GLY A 188 12.70 18.89 5.73
N ASP A 189 12.60 18.44 4.46
CA ASP A 189 11.83 17.24 4.13
C ASP A 189 12.26 16.08 5.03
N CYS A 190 11.27 15.40 5.60
CA CYS A 190 11.45 14.24 6.47
C CYS A 190 10.20 13.36 6.36
N LEU A 191 10.38 12.12 5.96
CA LEU A 191 9.32 11.25 5.49
C LEU A 191 8.96 10.18 6.54
N TRP A 192 7.67 9.92 6.71
CA TRP A 192 7.18 8.84 7.57
C TRP A 192 5.83 8.26 7.11
N THR A 193 5.52 7.07 7.61
CA THR A 193 4.20 6.41 7.49
C THR A 193 3.96 5.50 8.68
N PRO A 194 2.71 5.40 9.17
CA PRO A 194 2.32 4.33 10.10
C PRO A 194 2.20 2.95 9.43
N ALA A 195 2.23 2.87 8.10
CA ALA A 195 2.22 1.61 7.36
C ALA A 195 3.53 0.85 7.55
N ASP A 196 3.44 -0.47 7.72
CA ASP A 196 4.61 -1.34 7.90
C ASP A 196 5.45 -1.42 6.62
N TRP A 197 6.80 -1.48 6.76
CA TRP A 197 7.72 -1.60 5.64
C TRP A 197 7.72 -2.99 4.97
N ALA A 198 7.01 -3.96 5.53
CA ALA A 198 6.76 -5.24 4.87
C ALA A 198 5.78 -5.15 3.68
N TRP A 199 5.07 -4.03 3.54
CA TRP A 199 4.18 -3.77 2.42
C TRP A 199 4.81 -2.84 1.39
N ILE A 200 4.35 -2.95 0.13
CA ILE A 200 4.83 -2.08 -0.96
C ILE A 200 4.72 -0.61 -0.58
N GLY A 201 3.62 -0.21 0.09
CA GLY A 201 3.40 1.17 0.51
C GLY A 201 4.39 1.67 1.54
N GLY A 202 4.80 0.85 2.50
CA GLY A 202 5.83 1.22 3.48
C GLY A 202 7.24 1.18 2.87
N LEU A 203 7.56 0.12 2.12
CA LEU A 203 8.88 -0.11 1.57
C LEU A 203 9.20 0.83 0.41
N PHE A 204 8.30 0.91 -0.60
CA PHE A 204 8.57 1.64 -1.85
C PHE A 204 7.86 2.98 -1.98
N ASN A 205 6.88 3.33 -1.11
CA ASN A 205 6.41 4.72 -1.09
C ASN A 205 7.14 5.57 -0.06
N ILE A 206 7.85 4.94 0.92
CA ILE A 206 8.46 5.67 2.04
C ILE A 206 9.94 5.35 2.17
N LEU A 207 10.32 4.13 2.60
CA LEU A 207 11.69 3.84 2.96
C LEU A 207 12.65 4.06 1.79
N MET A 208 12.49 3.31 0.72
CA MET A 208 13.47 3.29 -0.37
C MET A 208 13.50 4.60 -1.18
N PRO A 209 12.35 5.24 -1.49
CA PRO A 209 12.37 6.56 -2.13
C PRO A 209 12.98 7.64 -1.24
N GLY A 210 12.67 7.67 0.07
CA GLY A 210 13.31 8.61 1.00
C GLY A 210 14.82 8.47 0.98
N LEU A 211 15.33 7.24 1.08
CA LEU A 211 16.75 6.96 0.99
C LEU A 211 17.35 7.38 -0.35
N ALA A 212 16.71 7.03 -1.47
CA ALA A 212 17.22 7.37 -2.81
C ALA A 212 17.25 8.86 -3.07
N LEU A 213 16.27 9.63 -2.55
CA LEU A 213 16.19 11.08 -2.70
C LEU A 213 17.03 11.86 -1.66
N GLY A 214 17.66 11.16 -0.72
CA GLY A 214 18.43 11.78 0.37
C GLY A 214 17.53 12.46 1.41
N VAL A 215 16.29 12.05 1.53
CA VAL A 215 15.32 12.53 2.52
C VAL A 215 15.35 11.62 3.73
N PRO A 216 15.56 12.14 4.96
CA PRO A 216 15.51 11.34 6.16
C PRO A 216 14.16 10.62 6.31
N VAL A 217 14.21 9.31 6.63
CA VAL A 217 13.03 8.51 6.91
C VAL A 217 12.94 8.22 8.40
N VAL A 218 11.78 8.44 9.00
CA VAL A 218 11.55 8.08 10.40
C VAL A 218 11.18 6.59 10.48
N ALA A 219 11.92 5.84 11.28
CA ALA A 219 11.61 4.47 11.65
C ALA A 219 10.87 4.47 12.99
N ALA A 220 9.58 4.18 12.96
CA ALA A 220 8.74 4.11 14.16
C ALA A 220 7.55 3.20 13.88
N ARG A 221 7.49 2.07 14.57
CA ARG A 221 6.42 1.09 14.42
C ARG A 221 5.21 1.47 15.30
N LEU A 222 4.03 1.36 14.71
CA LEU A 222 2.75 1.34 15.45
C LEU A 222 2.11 -0.05 15.28
N PRO A 223 2.27 -0.97 16.24
CA PRO A 223 1.66 -2.31 16.17
C PRO A 223 0.13 -2.25 16.03
N LYS A 224 -0.46 -1.24 16.66
CA LYS A 224 -1.85 -0.81 16.50
C LYS A 224 -1.84 0.69 16.36
N PHE A 225 -2.53 1.23 15.36
CA PHE A 225 -2.62 2.68 15.18
C PHE A 225 -3.22 3.35 16.42
N SER A 226 -2.55 4.37 16.93
CA SER A 226 -2.99 5.25 18.01
C SER A 226 -2.75 6.67 17.56
N VAL A 227 -3.75 7.53 17.69
CA VAL A 227 -3.67 8.96 17.34
C VAL A 227 -2.60 9.65 18.17
N GLU A 228 -2.57 9.39 19.48
CA GLU A 228 -1.60 9.98 20.41
C GLU A 228 -0.15 9.63 20.04
N GLU A 229 0.14 8.33 19.82
CA GLU A 229 1.49 7.88 19.43
C GLU A 229 1.86 8.38 18.03
N CYS A 230 0.90 8.44 17.11
CA CYS A 230 1.11 9.01 15.76
C CYS A 230 1.59 10.47 15.86
N VAL A 231 0.89 11.31 16.61
CA VAL A 231 1.25 12.73 16.80
C VAL A 231 2.60 12.86 17.50
N LYS A 232 2.88 12.02 18.48
CA LYS A 232 4.18 11.97 19.18
C LYS A 232 5.32 11.65 18.23
N ILE A 233 5.17 10.63 17.37
CA ILE A 233 6.17 10.27 16.37
C ILE A 233 6.41 11.41 15.39
N ILE A 234 5.35 12.05 14.89
CA ILE A 234 5.45 13.19 13.97
C ILE A 234 6.29 14.31 14.59
N ARG A 235 6.07 14.64 15.85
CA ARG A 235 6.80 15.67 16.58
C ARG A 235 8.25 15.27 16.86
N GLN A 236 8.47 14.07 17.38
CA GLN A 236 9.82 13.57 17.73
C GLN A 236 10.70 13.39 16.50
N GLY A 237 10.14 12.85 15.42
CA GLY A 237 10.84 12.66 14.16
C GLY A 237 11.00 13.94 13.34
N ALA A 238 10.35 15.05 13.74
CA ALA A 238 10.23 16.26 12.93
C ALA A 238 9.73 15.94 11.50
N VAL A 239 8.68 15.11 11.42
CA VAL A 239 8.08 14.67 10.15
C VAL A 239 7.45 15.87 9.43
N ARG A 240 7.76 16.00 8.14
CA ARG A 240 7.21 17.04 7.27
C ARG A 240 6.37 16.47 6.13
N ASN A 241 6.64 15.23 5.76
CA ASN A 241 6.01 14.53 4.64
C ASN A 241 5.46 13.20 5.13
N ILE A 242 4.18 12.93 4.91
CA ILE A 242 3.58 11.72 5.45
C ILE A 242 2.67 11.02 4.45
N PHE A 243 2.79 9.70 4.38
CA PHE A 243 1.80 8.84 3.77
C PHE A 243 0.89 8.27 4.85
N PHE A 244 -0.37 8.66 4.85
CA PHE A 244 -1.39 8.06 5.69
C PHE A 244 -2.26 7.09 4.88
N PRO A 245 -2.36 5.81 5.28
CA PRO A 245 -3.45 4.96 4.80
C PRO A 245 -4.81 5.60 5.14
N PRO A 246 -5.85 5.45 4.31
CA PRO A 246 -7.18 6.04 4.56
C PRO A 246 -7.76 5.69 5.92
N THR A 247 -7.50 4.48 6.44
CA THR A 247 -7.91 4.08 7.79
C THR A 247 -7.32 4.95 8.88
N ALA A 248 -6.03 5.32 8.77
CA ALA A 248 -5.40 6.23 9.73
C ALA A 248 -6.02 7.63 9.68
N LEU A 249 -6.32 8.14 8.48
CA LEU A 249 -7.01 9.43 8.30
C LEU A 249 -8.42 9.42 8.94
N ARG A 250 -9.18 8.31 8.76
CA ARG A 250 -10.49 8.16 9.41
C ARG A 250 -10.40 8.18 10.94
N MET A 251 -9.36 7.56 11.51
CA MET A 251 -9.14 7.57 12.96
C MET A 251 -8.74 8.96 13.47
N LEU A 252 -7.86 9.67 12.76
CA LEU A 252 -7.51 11.06 13.07
C LEU A 252 -8.73 11.98 12.99
N LYS A 253 -9.58 11.81 11.98
CA LYS A 253 -10.83 12.55 11.81
C LYS A 253 -11.81 12.27 12.94
N ALA A 254 -11.98 11.00 13.32
CA ALA A 254 -12.87 10.62 14.43
C ALA A 254 -12.42 11.20 15.78
N ALA A 255 -11.12 11.43 15.96
CA ALA A 255 -10.53 12.07 17.13
C ALA A 255 -10.51 13.62 17.05
N ASP A 256 -10.98 14.21 15.95
CA ASP A 256 -10.85 15.65 15.61
C ASP A 256 -9.41 16.18 15.79
N GLU A 257 -8.41 15.32 15.45
CA GLU A 257 -7.01 15.67 15.65
C GLU A 257 -6.53 16.64 14.56
N ARG A 258 -5.71 17.62 14.97
CA ARG A 258 -5.09 18.61 14.10
C ARG A 258 -3.58 18.52 14.21
N ILE A 259 -2.92 18.35 13.08
CA ILE A 259 -1.48 18.21 13.01
C ILE A 259 -0.89 19.35 12.17
N GLU A 260 -0.19 20.23 12.85
CA GLU A 260 0.49 21.37 12.23
C GLU A 260 1.94 21.01 11.86
N GLY A 261 2.52 21.76 10.93
CA GLY A 261 3.93 21.65 10.55
C GLY A 261 4.23 20.61 9.47
N LEU A 262 3.25 19.83 9.04
CA LEU A 262 3.40 19.01 7.84
C LEU A 262 3.51 19.90 6.59
N ARG A 263 4.31 19.45 5.61
CA ARG A 263 4.40 20.07 4.29
C ARG A 263 3.52 19.35 3.28
N THR A 264 3.47 18.02 3.36
CA THR A 264 2.63 17.22 2.49
C THR A 264 1.98 16.06 3.23
N VAL A 265 0.75 15.77 2.85
CA VAL A 265 0.02 14.57 3.25
C VAL A 265 -0.41 13.85 1.98
N ALA A 266 0.04 12.62 1.82
CA ALA A 266 -0.35 11.75 0.73
C ALA A 266 -1.20 10.58 1.25
N SER A 267 -2.12 10.06 0.43
CA SER A 267 -2.97 8.91 0.78
C SER A 267 -3.29 8.06 -0.44
N GLY A 268 -3.50 6.79 -0.24
CA GLY A 268 -3.86 5.87 -1.31
C GLY A 268 -4.13 4.45 -0.83
N GLY A 269 -4.55 3.60 -1.76
CA GLY A 269 -4.92 2.22 -1.49
C GLY A 269 -6.42 1.98 -1.37
N GLU A 270 -7.21 3.02 -1.11
CA GLU A 270 -8.67 3.09 -1.19
C GLU A 270 -9.06 4.52 -1.63
N PRO A 271 -10.23 4.74 -2.24
CA PRO A 271 -10.75 6.07 -2.49
C PRO A 271 -10.87 6.88 -1.21
N LEU A 272 -10.55 8.16 -1.27
CA LEU A 272 -10.54 9.02 -0.09
C LEU A 272 -11.86 9.77 0.14
N GLY A 273 -12.57 10.11 -0.93
CA GLY A 273 -13.81 10.85 -0.90
C GLY A 273 -13.65 12.35 -0.63
N ALA A 274 -14.62 13.15 -1.11
CA ALA A 274 -14.58 14.61 -1.01
C ALA A 274 -14.57 15.10 0.45
N GLU A 275 -15.33 14.44 1.31
CA GLU A 275 -15.44 14.79 2.73
C GLU A 275 -14.08 14.70 3.46
N MET A 276 -13.28 13.66 3.16
CA MET A 276 -11.96 13.50 3.75
C MET A 276 -10.98 14.56 3.27
N LEU A 277 -11.06 14.94 2.00
CA LEU A 277 -10.26 16.04 1.44
C LEU A 277 -10.58 17.37 2.13
N ASP A 278 -11.87 17.66 2.35
CA ASP A 278 -12.31 18.88 3.04
C ASP A 278 -11.89 18.90 4.53
N TRP A 279 -11.98 17.75 5.19
CA TRP A 279 -11.47 17.60 6.55
C TRP A 279 -9.95 17.80 6.60
N GLY A 280 -9.20 17.21 5.68
CA GLY A 280 -7.75 17.34 5.61
C GLY A 280 -7.28 18.79 5.50
N ARG A 281 -7.98 19.61 4.71
CA ARG A 281 -7.69 21.06 4.63
C ARG A 281 -7.84 21.77 5.98
N LYS A 282 -8.80 21.35 6.80
CA LYS A 282 -9.04 21.93 8.14
C LYS A 282 -8.07 21.39 9.18
N ALA A 283 -7.73 20.09 9.11
CA ALA A 283 -6.92 19.39 10.10
C ALA A 283 -5.42 19.64 9.92
N PHE A 284 -4.96 19.71 8.68
CA PHE A 284 -3.52 19.85 8.35
C PHE A 284 -3.18 21.21 7.75
N GLY A 285 -4.16 22.02 7.36
CA GLY A 285 -3.94 23.23 6.55
C GLY A 285 -3.46 22.93 5.12
N LEU A 286 -3.60 21.69 4.67
CA LEU A 286 -3.08 21.16 3.41
C LEU A 286 -4.17 20.38 2.66
N THR A 287 -4.02 20.30 1.34
CA THR A 287 -4.77 19.30 0.56
C THR A 287 -4.06 17.95 0.66
N ILE A 288 -4.83 16.89 0.90
CA ILE A 288 -4.31 15.52 0.85
C ILE A 288 -4.16 15.16 -0.63
N ASN A 289 -2.95 14.82 -1.06
CA ASN A 289 -2.70 14.31 -2.41
C ASN A 289 -3.02 12.82 -2.46
N GLU A 290 -3.97 12.42 -3.30
CA GLU A 290 -4.27 11.02 -3.53
C GLU A 290 -3.29 10.41 -4.52
N PHE A 291 -3.04 9.11 -4.37
CA PHE A 291 -2.29 8.32 -5.35
C PHE A 291 -2.93 6.95 -5.55
N TYR A 292 -2.71 6.38 -6.72
CA TYR A 292 -3.24 5.09 -7.12
C TYR A 292 -2.16 4.22 -7.74
N GLY A 293 -2.22 2.96 -7.38
CA GLY A 293 -1.40 1.89 -7.91
C GLY A 293 -1.63 0.60 -7.17
N GLN A 294 -0.84 -0.39 -7.48
CA GLN A 294 -0.90 -1.70 -6.85
C GLN A 294 0.50 -2.31 -6.81
N THR A 295 0.66 -3.41 -6.07
CA THR A 295 1.98 -4.07 -5.94
C THR A 295 2.60 -4.38 -7.28
N GLU A 296 1.81 -4.71 -8.29
CA GLU A 296 2.24 -5.13 -9.63
C GLU A 296 2.84 -4.00 -10.48
N CYS A 297 2.51 -2.73 -10.22
CA CYS A 297 2.99 -1.61 -11.03
C CYS A 297 3.42 -0.37 -10.22
N ASN A 298 3.30 -0.41 -8.90
CA ASN A 298 3.51 0.73 -8.01
C ASN A 298 2.56 1.91 -8.32
N LEU A 299 2.95 3.14 -8.06
CA LEU A 299 2.08 4.31 -8.21
C LEU A 299 2.10 4.80 -9.66
N VAL A 300 0.94 4.82 -10.29
CA VAL A 300 0.76 5.16 -11.72
C VAL A 300 -0.11 6.38 -11.97
N ALA A 301 -0.89 6.80 -10.99
CA ALA A 301 -1.64 8.06 -11.02
C ALA A 301 -1.59 8.74 -9.65
N ALA A 302 -1.51 10.06 -9.62
CA ALA A 302 -1.45 10.82 -8.38
C ALA A 302 -1.96 12.25 -8.54
N SER A 303 -2.39 12.83 -7.43
CA SER A 303 -2.59 14.27 -7.27
C SER A 303 -1.28 14.95 -6.85
N CYS A 304 -1.15 16.22 -7.23
CA CYS A 304 -0.02 17.07 -6.85
C CYS A 304 -0.53 18.52 -6.78
N GLN A 305 -0.79 18.99 -5.57
CA GLN A 305 -1.40 20.32 -5.40
C GLN A 305 -0.52 21.45 -5.90
N SER A 306 0.79 21.30 -5.91
CA SER A 306 1.70 22.31 -6.45
C SER A 306 1.65 22.44 -7.98
N LEU A 307 1.12 21.44 -8.69
CA LEU A 307 1.01 21.45 -10.16
C LEU A 307 -0.41 21.73 -10.65
N PHE A 308 -1.44 21.26 -9.93
CA PHE A 308 -2.85 21.41 -10.29
C PHE A 308 -3.75 21.20 -9.08
N ASP A 309 -4.93 21.80 -9.10
CA ASP A 309 -5.92 21.56 -8.06
C ASP A 309 -6.46 20.12 -8.13
N PRO A 310 -6.38 19.33 -7.06
CA PRO A 310 -6.99 18.01 -7.00
C PRO A 310 -8.49 18.08 -7.23
N LYS A 311 -9.01 17.21 -8.08
CA LYS A 311 -10.42 17.14 -8.44
C LYS A 311 -11.14 16.16 -7.51
N PRO A 312 -12.16 16.57 -6.74
CA PRO A 312 -12.91 15.68 -5.87
C PRO A 312 -13.48 14.47 -6.64
N GLY A 313 -13.33 13.27 -6.08
CA GLY A 313 -13.76 12.02 -6.70
C GLY A 313 -12.83 11.49 -7.80
N CYS A 314 -11.74 12.20 -8.11
CA CYS A 314 -10.68 11.73 -9.00
C CYS A 314 -9.40 11.49 -8.21
N ILE A 315 -8.65 10.46 -8.61
CA ILE A 315 -7.36 10.14 -8.00
C ILE A 315 -6.31 11.22 -8.32
N GLY A 316 -6.27 11.64 -9.58
CA GLY A 316 -5.27 12.56 -10.10
C GLY A 316 -4.93 12.28 -11.55
N LYS A 317 -3.73 12.68 -11.96
CA LYS A 317 -3.20 12.50 -13.31
C LYS A 317 -2.18 11.38 -13.36
N VAL A 318 -1.87 10.93 -14.58
CA VAL A 318 -0.83 9.89 -14.79
C VAL A 318 0.52 10.41 -14.30
N VAL A 319 1.20 9.57 -13.54
CA VAL A 319 2.55 9.83 -13.05
C VAL A 319 3.55 9.79 -14.21
N PRO A 320 4.50 10.72 -14.29
CA PRO A 320 5.55 10.71 -15.31
C PRO A 320 6.30 9.38 -15.36
N GLY A 321 6.53 8.87 -16.58
CA GLY A 321 7.18 7.56 -16.81
C GLY A 321 6.21 6.40 -16.97
N HIS A 322 4.90 6.66 -16.84
CA HIS A 322 3.85 5.67 -17.08
C HIS A 322 2.98 6.07 -18.28
N GLU A 323 2.38 5.08 -18.91
CA GLU A 323 1.27 5.22 -19.84
C GLU A 323 0.11 4.41 -19.27
N VAL A 324 -0.98 5.10 -18.95
CA VAL A 324 -2.19 4.50 -18.35
C VAL A 324 -3.35 4.75 -19.31
N ALA A 325 -4.17 3.73 -19.51
CA ALA A 325 -5.38 3.81 -20.32
C ALA A 325 -6.58 3.22 -19.57
N VAL A 326 -7.75 3.65 -19.97
CA VAL A 326 -9.01 2.95 -19.69
C VAL A 326 -9.35 2.19 -20.95
N LEU A 327 -9.53 0.87 -20.85
CA LEU A 327 -9.78 -0.01 -22.00
C LEU A 327 -11.25 -0.42 -22.07
N ASP A 328 -11.78 -0.41 -23.28
CA ASP A 328 -13.10 -0.97 -23.56
C ASP A 328 -13.08 -2.54 -23.54
N PRO A 329 -14.23 -3.22 -23.72
CA PRO A 329 -14.28 -4.69 -23.77
C PRO A 329 -13.43 -5.32 -24.90
N ASP A 330 -13.18 -4.57 -25.97
CA ASP A 330 -12.34 -5.01 -27.10
C ASP A 330 -10.83 -4.78 -26.84
N GLY A 331 -10.48 -4.17 -25.67
CA GLY A 331 -9.12 -3.89 -25.26
C GLY A 331 -8.51 -2.64 -25.92
N GLN A 332 -9.36 -1.73 -26.44
CA GLN A 332 -8.92 -0.48 -27.02
C GLN A 332 -9.08 0.66 -26.02
N PRO A 333 -8.15 1.64 -26.01
CA PRO A 333 -8.31 2.86 -25.20
C PRO A 333 -9.63 3.58 -25.49
N THR A 334 -10.32 3.99 -24.41
CA THR A 334 -11.62 4.69 -24.48
C THR A 334 -11.68 5.84 -23.49
N ASP A 335 -12.48 6.87 -23.78
CA ASP A 335 -12.84 7.92 -22.83
C ASP A 335 -14.04 7.51 -21.94
N GLY A 336 -14.73 6.43 -22.29
CA GLY A 336 -15.81 5.83 -21.51
C GLY A 336 -15.31 5.07 -20.30
N GLU A 337 -16.23 4.47 -19.54
CA GLU A 337 -15.88 3.56 -18.45
C GLU A 337 -15.30 2.25 -18.99
N GLY A 338 -14.19 1.81 -18.39
CA GLY A 338 -13.51 0.58 -18.82
C GLY A 338 -12.50 0.08 -17.80
N ASP A 339 -11.67 -0.86 -18.22
CA ASP A 339 -10.62 -1.47 -17.41
C ASP A 339 -9.42 -0.53 -17.33
N VAL A 340 -8.99 -0.19 -16.11
CA VAL A 340 -7.76 0.58 -15.92
C VAL A 340 -6.57 -0.31 -16.26
N ALA A 341 -5.71 0.15 -17.14
CA ALA A 341 -4.56 -0.61 -17.62
C ALA A 341 -3.29 0.24 -17.67
N VAL A 342 -2.16 -0.40 -17.45
CA VAL A 342 -0.83 0.21 -17.48
C VAL A 342 -0.03 -0.43 -18.60
N LYS A 343 0.59 0.38 -19.45
CA LYS A 343 1.36 -0.13 -20.59
C LYS A 343 2.58 -0.91 -20.14
N ARG A 344 2.82 -2.04 -20.79
CA ARG A 344 4.00 -2.87 -20.57
C ARG A 344 5.29 -2.06 -20.78
N GLY A 345 6.31 -2.34 -19.97
CA GLY A 345 7.61 -1.65 -20.05
C GLY A 345 7.75 -0.47 -19.09
N SER A 346 6.74 -0.15 -18.30
CA SER A 346 6.90 0.76 -17.16
C SER A 346 8.00 0.23 -16.22
N ALA A 347 8.94 1.10 -15.85
CA ALA A 347 10.09 0.70 -15.03
C ALA A 347 9.70 0.22 -13.63
N SER A 348 8.56 0.66 -13.08
CA SER A 348 8.05 0.21 -11.77
C SER A 348 7.21 -1.06 -11.85
N MET A 349 6.91 -1.56 -13.06
CA MET A 349 6.10 -2.76 -13.25
C MET A 349 6.88 -4.02 -12.82
N MET A 350 6.17 -4.96 -12.18
CA MET A 350 6.71 -6.28 -11.85
C MET A 350 7.26 -7.00 -13.09
N LEU A 351 8.19 -7.91 -12.89
CA LEU A 351 8.68 -8.82 -13.93
C LEU A 351 7.62 -9.89 -14.21
N GLU A 352 7.14 -10.54 -13.13
CA GLU A 352 6.18 -11.63 -13.20
C GLU A 352 5.59 -11.91 -11.80
N TYR A 353 4.56 -12.74 -11.73
CA TYR A 353 4.22 -13.44 -10.51
C TYR A 353 5.13 -14.67 -10.34
N TRP A 354 5.79 -14.76 -9.21
CA TRP A 354 6.75 -15.80 -8.87
C TRP A 354 6.16 -17.21 -9.04
N ASN A 355 6.80 -18.03 -9.89
CA ASN A 355 6.35 -19.38 -10.18
C ASN A 355 4.90 -19.48 -10.69
N ARG A 356 4.36 -18.44 -11.32
CA ARG A 356 2.96 -18.37 -11.78
C ARG A 356 2.87 -17.80 -13.21
N PRO A 357 3.43 -18.51 -14.23
CA PRO A 357 3.48 -17.99 -15.60
C PRO A 357 2.08 -17.78 -16.20
N GLU A 358 1.11 -18.65 -15.89
CA GLU A 358 -0.27 -18.51 -16.37
C GLU A 358 -0.94 -17.25 -15.81
N GLN A 359 -0.89 -17.06 -14.47
CA GLN A 359 -1.46 -15.86 -13.86
C GLN A 359 -0.72 -14.58 -14.29
N THR A 360 0.57 -14.68 -14.59
CA THR A 360 1.33 -13.57 -15.18
C THR A 360 0.79 -13.24 -16.56
N ALA A 361 0.57 -14.24 -17.42
CA ALA A 361 0.01 -14.02 -18.75
C ALA A 361 -1.41 -13.44 -18.71
N GLU A 362 -2.27 -13.96 -17.83
CA GLU A 362 -3.64 -13.48 -17.61
C GLU A 362 -3.72 -12.00 -17.19
N LYS A 363 -2.65 -11.48 -16.54
CA LYS A 363 -2.58 -10.08 -16.12
C LYS A 363 -2.46 -9.12 -17.31
N PHE A 364 -2.19 -9.63 -18.52
CA PHE A 364 -1.96 -8.79 -19.69
C PHE A 364 -2.97 -9.04 -20.81
N ARG A 365 -3.43 -7.95 -21.42
CA ARG A 365 -4.17 -7.93 -22.67
C ARG A 365 -3.34 -7.19 -23.72
N GLY A 366 -2.63 -7.92 -24.58
CA GLY A 366 -1.65 -7.33 -25.48
C GLY A 366 -0.53 -6.62 -24.72
N ASP A 367 -0.32 -5.35 -25.01
CA ASP A 367 0.69 -4.52 -24.34
C ASP A 367 0.21 -3.87 -23.03
N TRP A 368 -1.00 -4.19 -22.59
CA TRP A 368 -1.59 -3.58 -21.41
C TRP A 368 -1.67 -4.57 -20.25
N MET A 369 -1.10 -4.18 -19.10
CA MET A 369 -1.31 -4.86 -17.84
C MET A 369 -2.64 -4.39 -17.25
N LEU A 370 -3.58 -5.30 -17.06
CA LEU A 370 -4.87 -5.01 -16.43
C LEU A 370 -4.69 -4.87 -14.92
N THR A 371 -5.21 -3.79 -14.35
CA THR A 371 -5.16 -3.61 -12.90
C THR A 371 -6.21 -4.44 -12.17
N GLY A 372 -7.30 -4.81 -12.84
CA GLY A 372 -8.50 -5.39 -12.25
C GLY A 372 -9.41 -4.32 -11.60
N ASP A 373 -9.12 -3.07 -11.85
CA ASP A 373 -9.91 -1.94 -11.43
C ASP A 373 -10.61 -1.31 -12.63
N ARG A 374 -11.82 -0.78 -12.40
CA ARG A 374 -12.61 -0.03 -13.38
C ARG A 374 -12.40 1.46 -13.15
N GLY A 375 -12.31 2.20 -14.23
CA GLY A 375 -12.14 3.66 -14.18
C GLY A 375 -12.75 4.37 -15.36
N VAL A 376 -12.72 5.69 -15.31
CA VAL A 376 -13.14 6.57 -16.40
C VAL A 376 -12.30 7.84 -16.35
N TRP A 377 -12.05 8.45 -17.51
CA TRP A 377 -11.39 9.73 -17.59
C TRP A 377 -12.37 10.89 -17.37
N ASP A 378 -11.97 11.86 -16.57
CA ASP A 378 -12.65 13.15 -16.42
C ASP A 378 -11.68 14.26 -16.82
N GLY A 379 -11.64 14.55 -18.12
CA GLY A 379 -10.54 15.27 -18.75
C GLY A 379 -9.26 14.43 -18.72
N ASP A 380 -8.22 14.92 -18.09
CA ASP A 380 -6.94 14.22 -17.86
C ASP A 380 -6.81 13.61 -16.45
N PHE A 381 -7.91 13.60 -15.68
CA PHE A 381 -7.98 13.00 -14.36
C PHE A 381 -8.55 11.58 -14.41
N LEU A 382 -7.88 10.63 -13.77
CA LEU A 382 -8.39 9.27 -13.58
C LEU A 382 -9.38 9.25 -12.42
N ARG A 383 -10.61 8.79 -12.68
CA ARG A 383 -11.61 8.52 -11.67
C ARG A 383 -11.77 7.02 -11.50
N PHE A 384 -11.63 6.54 -10.26
CA PHE A 384 -11.88 5.15 -9.91
C PHE A 384 -13.39 4.90 -9.81
N VAL A 385 -13.86 3.79 -10.40
CA VAL A 385 -15.26 3.38 -10.35
C VAL A 385 -15.45 2.22 -9.38
N GLY A 386 -14.54 1.26 -9.39
CA GLY A 386 -14.59 0.08 -8.52
C GLY A 386 -13.64 -1.00 -9.00
N ARG A 387 -13.58 -2.09 -8.27
CA ARG A 387 -12.93 -3.30 -8.76
C ARG A 387 -13.86 -4.02 -9.74
N GLU A 388 -13.28 -4.66 -10.75
CA GLU A 388 -14.08 -5.42 -11.74
C GLU A 388 -14.94 -6.48 -11.06
N ASP A 389 -14.42 -7.17 -10.06
CA ASP A 389 -15.09 -8.19 -9.27
C ASP A 389 -16.04 -7.62 -8.19
N ASP A 390 -16.03 -6.32 -7.94
CA ASP A 390 -16.88 -5.63 -6.96
C ASP A 390 -18.00 -4.78 -7.58
N VAL A 391 -17.94 -4.50 -8.88
CA VAL A 391 -18.98 -3.75 -9.57
C VAL A 391 -20.30 -4.51 -9.51
N ILE A 392 -21.34 -3.83 -9.06
CA ILE A 392 -22.69 -4.36 -8.88
C ILE A 392 -23.44 -4.21 -10.20
N THR A 393 -23.97 -5.32 -10.72
CA THR A 393 -24.78 -5.31 -11.95
C THR A 393 -26.26 -5.33 -11.61
N SER A 394 -26.92 -4.17 -11.61
CA SER A 394 -28.34 -4.04 -11.24
C SER A 394 -29.17 -3.48 -12.39
N SER A 395 -30.14 -4.24 -12.87
CA SER A 395 -31.06 -3.85 -13.96
C SER A 395 -30.32 -3.32 -15.22
N GLY A 396 -29.15 -3.90 -15.55
CA GLY A 396 -28.32 -3.48 -16.68
C GLY A 396 -27.38 -2.30 -16.39
N TYR A 397 -27.48 -1.68 -15.22
CA TYR A 397 -26.52 -0.66 -14.78
C TYR A 397 -25.32 -1.32 -14.10
N ARG A 398 -24.12 -0.77 -14.35
CA ARG A 398 -22.91 -1.11 -13.62
C ARG A 398 -22.69 -0.04 -12.56
N ILE A 399 -22.68 -0.45 -11.29
CA ILE A 399 -22.70 0.45 -10.13
C ILE A 399 -21.43 0.20 -9.31
N GLY A 400 -20.59 1.21 -9.21
CA GLY A 400 -19.40 1.18 -8.35
C GLY A 400 -19.78 1.30 -6.88
N PRO A 401 -19.37 0.37 -6.00
CA PRO A 401 -19.70 0.43 -4.59
C PRO A 401 -19.09 1.66 -3.89
N ALA A 402 -17.92 2.12 -4.34
CA ALA A 402 -17.17 3.20 -3.71
C ALA A 402 -17.95 4.52 -3.63
N GLU A 403 -18.65 4.91 -4.70
CA GLU A 403 -19.44 6.15 -4.73
C GLU A 403 -20.59 6.12 -3.71
N ILE A 404 -21.18 4.94 -3.52
CA ILE A 404 -22.27 4.75 -2.53
C ILE A 404 -21.70 4.75 -1.11
N GLU A 405 -20.56 4.10 -0.89
CA GLU A 405 -19.86 4.10 0.40
C GLU A 405 -19.48 5.51 0.80
N ASP A 406 -18.89 6.28 -0.10
CA ASP A 406 -18.53 7.68 0.12
C ASP A 406 -19.75 8.53 0.46
N CYS A 407 -20.85 8.35 -0.26
CA CYS A 407 -22.09 9.05 0.04
C CYS A 407 -22.64 8.69 1.42
N LEU A 408 -22.68 7.40 1.78
CA LEU A 408 -23.16 6.95 3.09
C LEU A 408 -22.28 7.45 4.24
N LEU A 409 -20.97 7.55 4.04
CA LEU A 409 -20.04 8.08 5.05
C LEU A 409 -20.26 9.56 5.35
N THR A 410 -20.94 10.33 4.48
CA THR A 410 -21.33 11.72 4.76
C THR A 410 -22.50 11.84 5.74
N HIS A 411 -23.18 10.75 6.05
CA HIS A 411 -24.28 10.75 7.02
C HIS A 411 -23.75 10.63 8.45
N ASP A 412 -24.19 11.53 9.35
CA ASP A 412 -23.68 11.64 10.73
C ASP A 412 -23.78 10.35 11.56
N ALA A 413 -24.73 9.48 11.25
CA ALA A 413 -24.93 8.21 11.94
C ALA A 413 -23.93 7.12 11.53
N VAL A 414 -23.22 7.24 10.40
CA VAL A 414 -22.40 6.18 9.83
C VAL A 414 -20.96 6.28 10.34
N ALA A 415 -20.44 5.19 10.91
CA ALA A 415 -19.04 5.07 11.30
C ALA A 415 -18.21 4.44 10.16
N THR A 416 -18.69 3.32 9.59
CA THR A 416 -18.10 2.68 8.42
C THR A 416 -19.15 1.90 7.66
N VAL A 417 -18.87 1.60 6.38
CA VAL A 417 -19.82 0.95 5.48
C VAL A 417 -19.10 0.08 4.46
N GLY A 418 -19.73 -1.01 4.07
CA GLY A 418 -19.31 -1.82 2.93
C GLY A 418 -20.51 -2.10 2.04
N VAL A 419 -20.38 -1.82 0.76
CA VAL A 419 -21.46 -1.98 -0.24
C VAL A 419 -21.12 -3.12 -1.19
N VAL A 420 -22.10 -3.99 -1.42
CA VAL A 420 -21.96 -5.17 -2.32
C VAL A 420 -23.24 -5.41 -3.12
N GLY A 421 -23.14 -6.21 -4.18
CA GLY A 421 -24.29 -6.77 -4.85
C GLY A 421 -24.87 -7.95 -4.05
N LYS A 422 -26.19 -7.96 -3.85
CA LYS A 422 -26.97 -9.12 -3.38
C LYS A 422 -27.72 -9.70 -4.59
N PRO A 423 -27.66 -11.01 -4.86
CA PRO A 423 -28.40 -11.63 -5.95
C PRO A 423 -29.88 -11.29 -5.89
N ASP A 424 -30.51 -10.97 -7.05
CA ASP A 424 -31.92 -10.63 -7.19
C ASP A 424 -32.47 -11.23 -8.48
N ALA A 425 -33.63 -11.89 -8.39
CA ALA A 425 -34.22 -12.62 -9.50
C ALA A 425 -34.66 -11.71 -10.68
N LEU A 426 -34.94 -10.44 -10.42
CA LEU A 426 -35.45 -9.50 -11.44
C LEU A 426 -34.34 -8.55 -11.94
N ARG A 427 -33.36 -8.22 -11.09
CA ARG A 427 -32.38 -7.20 -11.37
C ARG A 427 -30.96 -7.73 -11.57
N THR A 428 -30.74 -9.02 -11.51
CA THR A 428 -29.45 -9.71 -11.42
C THR A 428 -28.85 -9.51 -10.02
N GLU A 429 -28.68 -8.26 -9.59
CA GLU A 429 -28.25 -7.88 -8.24
C GLU A 429 -29.00 -6.64 -7.78
N ILE A 430 -29.15 -6.50 -6.48
CA ILE A 430 -29.52 -5.23 -5.84
C ILE A 430 -28.35 -4.69 -5.06
N VAL A 431 -28.28 -3.38 -4.90
CA VAL A 431 -27.31 -2.72 -4.05
C VAL A 431 -27.67 -2.99 -2.60
N LYS A 432 -26.74 -3.57 -1.84
CA LYS A 432 -26.88 -3.84 -0.41
C LYS A 432 -25.74 -3.16 0.35
N ALA A 433 -26.09 -2.41 1.42
CA ALA A 433 -25.15 -1.77 2.29
C ALA A 433 -25.11 -2.48 3.66
N TYR A 434 -23.90 -2.81 4.12
CA TYR A 434 -23.63 -3.22 5.50
C TYR A 434 -23.02 -2.02 6.24
N VAL A 435 -23.68 -1.55 7.30
CA VAL A 435 -23.36 -0.29 7.98
C VAL A 435 -23.02 -0.56 9.43
N VAL A 436 -21.92 0.03 9.90
CA VAL A 436 -21.62 0.17 11.33
C VAL A 436 -21.96 1.60 11.73
N VAL A 437 -22.81 1.75 12.71
CA VAL A 437 -23.22 3.07 13.22
C VAL A 437 -22.23 3.61 14.24
N ARG A 438 -22.24 4.93 14.43
CA ARG A 438 -21.45 5.57 15.48
C ARG A 438 -22.00 5.27 16.87
N ASP A 439 -21.16 5.39 17.87
CA ASP A 439 -21.54 5.20 19.27
C ASP A 439 -22.72 6.10 19.65
N GLY A 440 -23.71 5.50 20.33
CA GLY A 440 -24.89 6.19 20.78
C GLY A 440 -26.00 6.36 19.74
N VAL A 441 -25.80 5.87 18.50
CA VAL A 441 -26.83 5.86 17.46
C VAL A 441 -27.62 4.56 17.52
N THR A 442 -28.94 4.66 17.45
CA THR A 442 -29.81 3.47 17.37
C THR A 442 -29.89 2.96 15.94
N ALA A 443 -29.49 1.71 15.75
CA ALA A 443 -29.56 1.01 14.46
C ALA A 443 -30.96 0.39 14.27
N ASP A 444 -31.86 1.15 13.67
CA ASP A 444 -33.27 0.75 13.45
C ASP A 444 -33.70 0.92 11.99
N GLU A 445 -34.92 0.49 11.68
CA GLU A 445 -35.51 0.59 10.34
C GLU A 445 -35.65 2.05 9.87
N ALA A 446 -35.93 2.97 10.80
CA ALA A 446 -36.06 4.39 10.45
C ALA A 446 -34.72 4.95 9.96
N LEU A 447 -33.61 4.57 10.59
CA LEU A 447 -32.27 4.94 10.15
C LEU A 447 -31.93 4.26 8.80
N ALA A 448 -32.30 2.99 8.61
CA ALA A 448 -32.07 2.31 7.33
C ALA A 448 -32.77 3.04 6.17
N GLU A 449 -34.02 3.45 6.32
CA GLU A 449 -34.74 4.23 5.32
C GLU A 449 -34.16 5.63 5.11
N ALA A 450 -33.69 6.28 6.19
CA ALA A 450 -32.99 7.56 6.09
C ALA A 450 -31.69 7.44 5.25
N LEU A 451 -30.91 6.38 5.46
CA LEU A 451 -29.68 6.11 4.70
C LEU A 451 -29.97 5.82 3.22
N LYS A 452 -31.00 5.04 2.91
CA LYS A 452 -31.46 4.81 1.52
C LYS A 452 -31.85 6.12 0.86
N THR A 453 -32.62 6.96 1.56
CA THR A 453 -33.06 8.27 1.08
C THR A 453 -31.87 9.21 0.88
N HIS A 454 -30.92 9.23 1.81
CA HIS A 454 -29.72 10.05 1.74
C HIS A 454 -28.90 9.80 0.46
N VAL A 455 -28.72 8.52 0.07
CA VAL A 455 -28.06 8.15 -1.19
C VAL A 455 -28.93 8.51 -2.40
N LYS A 456 -30.22 8.20 -2.35
CA LYS A 456 -31.16 8.43 -3.47
C LYS A 456 -31.28 9.91 -3.86
N GLU A 457 -31.17 10.82 -2.89
CA GLU A 457 -31.23 12.27 -3.11
C GLU A 457 -29.91 12.86 -3.66
N ARG A 458 -28.79 12.16 -3.47
CA ARG A 458 -27.44 12.66 -3.78
C ARG A 458 -26.80 11.99 -5.00
N LEU A 459 -27.17 10.73 -5.25
CA LEU A 459 -26.65 9.95 -6.36
C LEU A 459 -27.75 9.60 -7.37
N ALA A 460 -27.40 8.85 -8.41
CA ALA A 460 -28.36 8.41 -9.40
C ALA A 460 -29.44 7.49 -8.78
N GLY A 461 -30.68 7.63 -9.22
CA GLY A 461 -31.84 6.90 -8.67
C GLY A 461 -31.78 5.37 -8.82
N TYR A 462 -30.81 4.83 -9.53
CA TYR A 462 -30.51 3.39 -9.63
C TYR A 462 -29.41 2.93 -8.67
N SER A 463 -28.62 3.85 -8.09
CA SER A 463 -27.43 3.54 -7.28
C SER A 463 -27.71 3.38 -5.79
N TYR A 464 -28.91 3.75 -5.29
CA TYR A 464 -29.17 3.70 -3.85
C TYR A 464 -29.32 2.26 -3.32
N PRO A 465 -28.90 1.98 -2.08
CA PRO A 465 -29.06 0.67 -1.46
C PRO A 465 -30.54 0.29 -1.36
N ARG A 466 -30.89 -0.91 -1.83
CA ARG A 466 -32.25 -1.48 -1.65
C ARG A 466 -32.37 -2.10 -0.27
N GLU A 467 -31.28 -2.59 0.26
CA GLU A 467 -31.18 -3.15 1.60
C GLU A 467 -30.05 -2.51 2.38
N VAL A 468 -30.32 -2.26 3.67
CA VAL A 468 -29.32 -1.80 4.64
C VAL A 468 -29.37 -2.76 5.82
N THR A 469 -28.21 -3.33 6.17
CA THR A 469 -28.05 -4.21 7.33
C THR A 469 -27.02 -3.61 8.27
N PHE A 470 -27.37 -3.48 9.55
CA PHE A 470 -26.43 -2.98 10.56
C PHE A 470 -25.58 -4.12 11.14
N LEU A 471 -24.31 -3.84 11.34
CA LEU A 471 -23.34 -4.77 11.92
C LEU A 471 -22.60 -4.08 13.08
N ASP A 472 -22.13 -4.88 14.03
CA ASP A 472 -21.24 -4.39 15.09
C ASP A 472 -19.84 -4.04 14.56
N ALA A 473 -19.37 -4.80 13.55
CA ALA A 473 -18.11 -4.57 12.86
C ALA A 473 -18.16 -5.13 11.42
N LEU A 474 -17.44 -4.49 10.49
CA LEU A 474 -17.20 -5.05 9.17
C LEU A 474 -16.03 -6.04 9.18
N PRO A 475 -16.04 -7.07 8.31
CA PRO A 475 -14.87 -7.90 8.08
C PRO A 475 -13.77 -7.04 7.44
N MET A 476 -12.59 -7.03 8.08
CA MET A 476 -11.48 -6.19 7.68
C MET A 476 -10.20 -7.00 7.49
N THR A 477 -9.39 -6.60 6.51
CA THR A 477 -8.01 -7.11 6.38
C THR A 477 -7.14 -6.58 7.53
N VAL A 478 -5.95 -7.16 7.71
CA VAL A 478 -4.95 -6.65 8.65
C VAL A 478 -4.50 -5.21 8.36
N THR A 479 -4.68 -4.75 7.13
CA THR A 479 -4.39 -3.37 6.70
C THR A 479 -5.58 -2.44 6.83
N GLY A 480 -6.73 -2.92 7.36
CA GLY A 480 -7.92 -2.11 7.59
C GLY A 480 -8.82 -1.92 6.37
N LYS A 481 -8.70 -2.75 5.33
CA LYS A 481 -9.60 -2.73 4.17
C LYS A 481 -10.78 -3.67 4.39
N VAL A 482 -11.97 -3.26 3.94
CA VAL A 482 -13.17 -4.10 3.98
C VAL A 482 -12.99 -5.33 3.09
N ILE A 483 -13.25 -6.54 3.65
CA ILE A 483 -13.20 -7.80 2.91
C ILE A 483 -14.57 -8.00 2.23
N ARG A 484 -14.76 -7.38 1.05
CA ARG A 484 -16.03 -7.45 0.31
C ARG A 484 -16.45 -8.87 -0.04
N LYS A 485 -15.50 -9.78 -0.26
CA LYS A 485 -15.79 -11.20 -0.51
C LYS A 485 -16.61 -11.83 0.61
N GLU A 486 -16.33 -11.51 1.87
CA GLU A 486 -17.11 -12.01 3.01
C GLU A 486 -18.49 -11.37 3.07
N LEU A 487 -18.61 -10.07 2.76
CA LEU A 487 -19.91 -9.39 2.68
C LEU A 487 -20.77 -9.93 1.52
N LYS A 488 -20.16 -10.22 0.36
CA LYS A 488 -20.85 -10.87 -0.77
C LYS A 488 -21.34 -12.28 -0.40
N ALA A 489 -20.48 -13.09 0.23
CA ALA A 489 -20.87 -14.42 0.68
C ALA A 489 -22.05 -14.35 1.67
N ARG A 490 -22.04 -13.39 2.58
CA ARG A 490 -23.15 -13.13 3.50
C ARG A 490 -24.42 -12.70 2.78
N ALA A 491 -24.34 -11.81 1.79
CA ALA A 491 -25.48 -11.36 0.99
C ALA A 491 -26.11 -12.51 0.19
N VAL A 492 -25.28 -13.45 -0.31
CA VAL A 492 -25.77 -14.66 -0.99
C VAL A 492 -26.50 -15.58 0.00
N ALA A 493 -25.93 -15.84 1.18
CA ALA A 493 -26.57 -16.68 2.19
C ALA A 493 -27.92 -16.11 2.65
N GLU A 494 -28.02 -14.79 2.85
CA GLU A 494 -29.26 -14.10 3.19
C GLU A 494 -30.33 -14.20 2.09
N THR A 495 -29.94 -14.43 0.82
CA THR A 495 -30.91 -14.68 -0.28
C THR A 495 -31.49 -16.07 -0.21
N GLU A 496 -30.72 -17.08 0.25
CA GLU A 496 -31.19 -18.46 0.41
C GLU A 496 -32.15 -18.60 1.59
N ASP A 497 -31.98 -17.79 2.64
CA ASP A 497 -32.86 -17.78 3.82
C ASP A 497 -34.21 -17.07 3.55
N ASP A 498 -34.30 -16.22 2.51
CA ASP A 498 -35.50 -15.48 2.09
C ASP A 498 -36.40 -16.31 1.13
N VAL A 499 -35.99 -17.52 0.71
CA VAL A 499 -36.70 -18.45 -0.19
C VAL A 499 -37.26 -19.64 0.58
#